data_4013d933e6cdb20cc8307845e6af9e4d
#
_entry.id   4013d933e6cdb20cc8307845e6af9e4d
#
_cell.length_a   1.000
_cell.length_b   1.000
_cell.length_c   1.000
_cell.angle_alpha   90.00
_cell.angle_beta   90.00
_cell.angle_gamma   90.00
#
_symmetry.space_group_name_H-M   'P 1'
#
loop_
_entity.id
_entity.type
_entity.pdbx_description
1 polymer ?
#
loop_
_entity_poly.entity_id
_entity_poly.type
_entity_poly.pdbx_seq_one_letter_code
_entity_poly.pdbx_strand_id
1 'polypeptide(L)'
;MYNIKEVIMRKLTVKDIEWIESIAKIQEYYIEKREIHYNATHLSIGLRQDMIIQRLKHSNDIILIELSEDTRCLISFIWGHFEAVQEKVITEMIYTDPHFRGLGHAKRLKIALENWAIAMGAKSIEGMVDTTNDAMIELNKANDYAISHVKMRKDLR
;
A
#
# COMPACT_ATOMS: atom_id res chain seq x y z
N MET A 1 -2.17 23.91 8.83
CA MET A 1 -1.96 22.72 9.66
C MET A 1 -3.30 22.02 9.82
N TYR A 2 -3.47 20.87 9.22
CA TYR A 2 -4.71 20.11 9.36
C TYR A 2 -4.70 19.46 10.75
N ASN A 3 -5.52 19.99 11.65
CA ASN A 3 -5.74 19.40 12.96
C ASN A 3 -6.74 18.24 12.81
N ILE A 4 -6.23 17.05 12.46
CA ILE A 4 -7.07 15.86 12.37
C ILE A 4 -7.39 15.44 13.79
N LYS A 5 -8.62 15.65 14.21
CA LYS A 5 -9.05 15.30 15.56
C LYS A 5 -9.14 13.78 15.78
N GLU A 6 -9.52 13.04 14.75
CA GLU A 6 -9.62 11.57 14.83
C GLU A 6 -9.31 10.92 13.48
N VAL A 7 -8.62 9.78 13.52
CA VAL A 7 -8.28 8.94 12.38
C VAL A 7 -8.92 7.58 12.59
N ILE A 8 -9.67 7.13 11.60
CA ILE A 8 -10.29 5.81 11.60
C ILE A 8 -9.49 4.88 10.72
N MET A 9 -8.99 3.77 11.29
CA MET A 9 -8.40 2.67 10.53
C MET A 9 -9.43 1.56 10.35
N ARG A 10 -9.64 1.12 9.13
CA ARG A 10 -10.50 -0.01 8.84
C ARG A 10 -10.08 -0.77 7.58
N LYS A 11 -10.62 -1.97 7.42
CA LYS A 11 -10.47 -2.77 6.21
C LYS A 11 -11.31 -2.18 5.08
N LEU A 12 -10.70 -2.08 3.88
CA LEU A 12 -11.39 -1.76 2.65
C LEU A 12 -12.24 -2.96 2.19
N THR A 13 -13.43 -2.68 1.71
CA THR A 13 -14.34 -3.67 1.13
C THR A 13 -14.64 -3.36 -0.35
N VAL A 14 -15.17 -4.32 -1.08
CA VAL A 14 -15.57 -4.12 -2.50
C VAL A 14 -16.71 -3.10 -2.67
N LYS A 15 -17.37 -2.70 -1.60
CA LYS A 15 -18.42 -1.67 -1.59
C LYS A 15 -17.85 -0.25 -1.53
N ASP A 16 -16.59 -0.11 -1.17
CA ASP A 16 -15.89 1.17 -1.02
C ASP A 16 -15.37 1.71 -2.35
N ILE A 17 -16.26 1.86 -3.33
CA ILE A 17 -15.91 2.23 -4.73
C ILE A 17 -15.11 3.53 -4.78
N GLU A 18 -15.47 4.52 -3.98
CA GLU A 18 -14.78 5.81 -3.90
C GLU A 18 -13.31 5.65 -3.50
N TRP A 19 -13.03 4.83 -2.49
CA TRP A 19 -11.66 4.60 -2.01
C TRP A 19 -10.88 3.67 -2.94
N ILE A 20 -11.55 2.69 -3.56
CA ILE A 20 -10.94 1.84 -4.59
C ILE A 20 -10.49 2.69 -5.78
N GLU A 21 -11.31 3.64 -6.23
CA GLU A 21 -10.94 4.59 -7.28
C GLU A 21 -9.74 5.45 -6.88
N SER A 22 -9.75 5.98 -5.65
CA SER A 22 -8.65 6.79 -5.12
C SER A 22 -7.33 6.00 -5.09
N ILE A 23 -7.35 4.75 -4.61
CA ILE A 23 -6.18 3.87 -4.58
C ILE A 23 -5.70 3.55 -6.00
N ALA A 24 -6.61 3.26 -6.92
CA ALA A 24 -6.28 3.01 -8.31
C ALA A 24 -5.57 4.21 -8.97
N LYS A 25 -6.06 5.42 -8.75
CA LYS A 25 -5.42 6.67 -9.22
C LYS A 25 -4.03 6.84 -8.62
N ILE A 26 -3.87 6.62 -7.32
CA ILE A 26 -2.57 6.72 -6.64
C ILE A 26 -1.57 5.76 -7.25
N GLN A 27 -1.96 4.50 -7.50
CA GLN A 27 -1.08 3.50 -8.11
C GLN A 27 -0.70 3.88 -9.55
N GLU A 28 -1.66 4.29 -10.37
CA GLU A 28 -1.43 4.68 -11.76
C GLU A 28 -0.50 5.89 -11.88
N TYR A 29 -0.72 6.93 -11.07
CA TYR A 29 0.16 8.11 -11.05
C TYR A 29 1.55 7.81 -10.47
N TYR A 30 1.66 6.85 -9.56
CA TYR A 30 2.96 6.39 -9.06
C TYR A 30 3.77 5.73 -10.19
N ILE A 31 3.14 4.89 -11.03
CA ILE A 31 3.77 4.28 -12.19
C ILE A 31 4.17 5.35 -13.21
N GLU A 32 3.27 6.28 -13.53
CA GLU A 32 3.52 7.38 -14.47
C GLU A 32 4.75 8.21 -14.08
N LYS A 33 4.95 8.47 -12.81
CA LYS A 33 6.13 9.21 -12.31
C LYS A 33 7.45 8.43 -12.46
N ARG A 34 7.40 7.12 -12.51
CA ARG A 34 8.58 6.24 -12.54
C ARG A 34 8.95 5.72 -13.92
N GLU A 35 7.98 5.61 -14.79
CA GLU A 35 8.14 5.00 -16.13
C GLU A 35 7.97 6.06 -17.20
N ILE A 36 9.06 6.42 -17.87
CA ILE A 36 9.16 7.52 -18.86
C ILE A 36 8.12 7.41 -20.00
N HIS A 37 7.72 6.20 -20.35
CA HIS A 37 6.80 5.96 -21.45
C HIS A 37 5.40 5.56 -21.02
N TYR A 38 5.08 5.73 -19.74
CA TYR A 38 3.77 5.40 -19.20
C TYR A 38 2.95 6.67 -18.92
N ASN A 39 1.68 6.65 -19.35
CA ASN A 39 0.71 7.69 -19.04
C ASN A 39 -0.53 7.05 -18.42
N ALA A 40 -0.93 7.54 -17.26
CA ALA A 40 -2.18 7.16 -16.63
C ALA A 40 -3.36 7.68 -17.46
N THR A 41 -4.36 6.84 -17.69
CA THR A 41 -5.57 7.16 -18.45
C THR A 41 -6.80 6.74 -17.69
N HIS A 42 -7.98 7.23 -18.10
CA HIS A 42 -9.26 6.75 -17.55
C HIS A 42 -9.41 5.23 -17.70
N LEU A 43 -8.95 4.68 -18.83
CA LEU A 43 -8.99 3.24 -19.06
C LEU A 43 -8.06 2.49 -18.10
N SER A 44 -6.81 2.93 -17.95
CA SER A 44 -5.86 2.26 -17.05
C SER A 44 -6.31 2.33 -15.59
N ILE A 45 -6.88 3.46 -15.16
CA ILE A 45 -7.45 3.62 -13.81
C ILE A 45 -8.65 2.67 -13.65
N GLY A 46 -9.56 2.59 -14.62
CA GLY A 46 -10.70 1.68 -14.57
C GLY A 46 -10.29 0.20 -14.49
N LEU A 47 -9.31 -0.22 -15.29
CA LEU A 47 -8.76 -1.57 -15.24
C LEU A 47 -8.09 -1.87 -13.88
N ARG A 48 -7.44 -0.89 -13.30
CA ARG A 48 -6.85 -1.00 -11.96
C ARG A 48 -7.92 -1.17 -10.88
N GLN A 49 -9.01 -0.42 -10.96
CA GLN A 49 -10.17 -0.57 -10.07
C GLN A 49 -10.74 -1.99 -10.16
N ASP A 50 -10.97 -2.49 -11.37
CA ASP A 50 -11.47 -3.85 -11.57
C ASP A 50 -10.53 -4.89 -10.98
N MET A 51 -9.23 -4.74 -11.17
CA MET A 51 -8.21 -5.64 -10.62
C MET A 51 -8.26 -5.62 -9.08
N ILE A 52 -8.36 -4.45 -8.44
CA ILE A 52 -8.47 -4.34 -6.97
C ILE A 52 -9.72 -5.08 -6.48
N ILE A 53 -10.86 -4.85 -7.13
CA ILE A 53 -12.13 -5.52 -6.77
C ILE A 53 -12.01 -7.04 -6.89
N GLN A 54 -11.43 -7.54 -7.98
CA GLN A 54 -11.24 -8.98 -8.19
C GLN A 54 -10.29 -9.59 -7.16
N ARG A 55 -9.21 -8.91 -6.83
CA ARG A 55 -8.28 -9.37 -5.79
C ARG A 55 -8.93 -9.40 -4.42
N LEU A 56 -9.71 -8.39 -4.05
CA LEU A 56 -10.44 -8.39 -2.77
C LEU A 56 -11.50 -9.49 -2.68
N LYS A 57 -12.09 -9.91 -3.82
CA LYS A 57 -13.10 -10.98 -3.87
C LYS A 57 -12.51 -12.39 -3.88
N HIS A 58 -11.42 -12.59 -4.60
CA HIS A 58 -10.97 -13.93 -5.02
C HIS A 58 -9.54 -14.27 -4.60
N SER A 59 -8.85 -13.38 -3.92
CA SER A 59 -7.49 -13.55 -3.47
C SER A 59 -7.39 -13.32 -1.96
N ASN A 60 -6.30 -13.79 -1.35
CA ASN A 60 -6.01 -13.55 0.06
C ASN A 60 -5.39 -12.16 0.27
N ASP A 61 -6.14 -11.14 -0.12
CA ASP A 61 -5.71 -9.75 -0.04
C ASP A 61 -6.40 -9.01 1.10
N ILE A 62 -5.70 -8.09 1.69
CA ILE A 62 -6.24 -7.09 2.62
C ILE A 62 -5.74 -5.71 2.21
N ILE A 63 -6.64 -4.74 2.24
CA ILE A 63 -6.27 -3.33 2.17
C ILE A 63 -6.80 -2.68 3.44
N LEU A 64 -5.89 -2.11 4.23
CA LEU A 64 -6.22 -1.31 5.41
C LEU A 64 -6.09 0.16 5.03
N ILE A 65 -7.12 0.93 5.34
CA ILE A 65 -7.18 2.37 5.05
C ILE A 65 -7.30 3.17 6.33
N GLU A 66 -6.67 4.32 6.37
CA GLU A 66 -6.87 5.35 7.38
C GLU A 66 -7.60 6.53 6.75
N LEU A 67 -8.71 6.92 7.35
CA LEU A 67 -9.56 8.02 6.92
C LEU A 67 -9.59 9.11 7.99
N SER A 68 -9.67 10.36 7.56
CA SER A 68 -10.01 11.47 8.45
C SER A 68 -11.51 11.44 8.75
N GLU A 69 -11.88 11.47 10.02
CA GLU A 69 -13.28 11.52 10.43
C GLU A 69 -13.98 12.80 9.97
N ASP A 70 -13.30 13.93 10.11
CA ASP A 70 -13.85 15.26 9.79
C ASP A 70 -14.03 15.50 8.30
N THR A 71 -13.04 15.13 7.48
CA THR A 71 -13.01 15.47 6.05
C THR A 71 -13.32 14.29 5.14
N ARG A 72 -13.47 13.08 5.71
CA ARG A 72 -13.63 11.84 4.97
C ARG A 72 -12.64 11.70 3.82
N CYS A 73 -11.38 12.10 4.05
CA CYS A 73 -10.32 11.91 3.08
C CYS A 73 -9.47 10.69 3.40
N LEU A 74 -8.94 10.05 2.35
CA LEU A 74 -7.98 8.97 2.48
C LEU A 74 -6.63 9.56 2.89
N ILE A 75 -6.19 9.23 4.11
CA ILE A 75 -4.91 9.67 4.66
C ILE A 75 -3.80 8.73 4.24
N SER A 76 -4.00 7.44 4.41
CA SER A 76 -3.00 6.42 4.13
C SER A 76 -3.65 5.06 3.89
N PHE A 77 -2.92 4.17 3.25
CA PHE A 77 -3.34 2.76 3.12
C PHE A 77 -2.13 1.84 3.04
N ILE A 78 -2.35 0.58 3.37
CA ILE A 78 -1.44 -0.52 3.12
C ILE A 78 -2.19 -1.69 2.49
N TRP A 79 -1.59 -2.29 1.49
CA TRP A 79 -2.13 -3.45 0.79
C TRP A 79 -1.22 -4.65 0.99
N GLY A 80 -1.75 -5.72 1.58
CA GLY A 80 -1.06 -6.98 1.77
C GLY A 80 -1.72 -8.12 1.02
N HIS A 81 -0.90 -9.05 0.55
CA HIS A 81 -1.29 -10.30 -0.09
C HIS A 81 -0.66 -11.48 0.64
N PHE A 82 -1.48 -12.44 1.08
CA PHE A 82 -0.97 -13.68 1.67
C PHE A 82 -0.72 -14.72 0.57
N GLU A 83 0.55 -15.07 0.39
CA GLU A 83 1.00 -16.13 -0.51
C GLU A 83 1.07 -17.45 0.27
N ALA A 84 0.10 -18.35 0.00
CA ALA A 84 -0.13 -19.52 0.82
C ALA A 84 0.96 -20.61 0.68
N VAL A 85 1.59 -20.72 -0.50
CA VAL A 85 2.60 -21.78 -0.76
C VAL A 85 3.88 -21.50 0.03
N GLN A 86 4.32 -20.24 0.07
CA GLN A 86 5.51 -19.82 0.81
C GLN A 86 5.18 -19.34 2.22
N GLU A 87 3.90 -19.31 2.59
CA GLU A 87 3.41 -18.86 3.90
C GLU A 87 3.95 -17.47 4.28
N LYS A 88 3.89 -16.52 3.34
CA LYS A 88 4.38 -15.16 3.54
C LYS A 88 3.34 -14.13 3.14
N VAL A 89 3.44 -12.95 3.73
CA VAL A 89 2.70 -11.77 3.26
C VAL A 89 3.60 -10.88 2.43
N ILE A 90 3.09 -10.46 1.28
CA ILE A 90 3.73 -9.48 0.42
C ILE A 90 3.02 -8.15 0.60
N THR A 91 3.75 -7.11 0.98
CA THR A 91 3.24 -5.74 0.95
C THR A 91 3.27 -5.24 -0.49
N GLU A 92 2.09 -5.15 -1.09
CA GLU A 92 1.92 -4.71 -2.48
C GLU A 92 2.13 -3.21 -2.62
N MET A 93 1.61 -2.43 -1.67
CA MET A 93 1.79 -0.99 -1.63
C MET A 93 1.54 -0.46 -0.22
N ILE A 94 2.29 0.56 0.15
CA ILE A 94 2.00 1.43 1.29
C ILE A 94 2.07 2.88 0.82
N TYR A 95 1.11 3.68 1.24
CA TYR A 95 1.00 5.08 0.86
C TYR A 95 0.52 5.93 2.02
N THR A 96 1.10 7.09 2.15
CA THR A 96 0.61 8.17 3.01
C THR A 96 0.57 9.46 2.21
N ASP A 97 -0.56 10.14 2.23
CA ASP A 97 -0.71 11.45 1.59
C ASP A 97 0.41 12.39 2.07
N PRO A 98 1.06 13.13 1.17
CA PRO A 98 2.18 14.00 1.52
C PRO A 98 1.90 15.00 2.67
N HIS A 99 0.65 15.48 2.79
CA HIS A 99 0.25 16.41 3.86
C HIS A 99 0.22 15.77 5.26
N PHE A 100 0.20 14.44 5.34
CA PHE A 100 0.08 13.66 6.58
C PHE A 100 1.32 12.83 6.91
N ARG A 101 2.40 13.00 6.16
CA ARG A 101 3.65 12.28 6.41
C ARG A 101 4.34 12.73 7.69
N GLY A 102 5.14 11.83 8.28
CA GLY A 102 5.86 12.09 9.52
C GLY A 102 5.02 12.04 10.79
N LEU A 103 3.76 11.59 10.71
CA LEU A 103 2.82 11.50 11.83
C LEU A 103 2.56 10.05 12.31
N GLY A 104 3.33 9.07 11.83
CA GLY A 104 3.27 7.68 12.26
C GLY A 104 2.21 6.81 11.56
N HIS A 105 1.56 7.30 10.50
CA HIS A 105 0.54 6.54 9.75
C HIS A 105 1.11 5.25 9.17
N ALA A 106 2.23 5.32 8.46
CA ALA A 106 2.88 4.15 7.87
C ALA A 106 3.24 3.09 8.92
N LYS A 107 3.76 3.51 10.07
CA LYS A 107 4.10 2.59 11.17
C LYS A 107 2.88 1.88 11.72
N ARG A 108 1.77 2.60 11.96
CA ARG A 108 0.52 2.00 12.44
C ARG A 108 -0.05 0.98 11.46
N LEU A 109 -0.06 1.32 10.18
CA LEU A 109 -0.53 0.42 9.12
C LEU A 109 0.34 -0.83 9.00
N LYS A 110 1.67 -0.70 9.11
CA LYS A 110 2.58 -1.84 9.09
C LYS A 110 2.34 -2.79 10.26
N ILE A 111 2.16 -2.26 11.47
CA ILE A 111 1.82 -3.06 12.65
C ILE A 111 0.49 -3.80 12.45
N ALA A 112 -0.53 -3.12 11.93
CA ALA A 112 -1.82 -3.74 11.66
C ALA A 112 -1.72 -4.85 10.59
N LEU A 113 -0.91 -4.64 9.55
CA LEU A 113 -0.66 -5.66 8.52
C LEU A 113 0.11 -6.86 9.09
N GLU A 114 1.10 -6.63 9.95
CA GLU A 114 1.86 -7.70 10.63
C GLU A 114 0.93 -8.56 11.51
N ASN A 115 0.05 -7.93 12.26
CA ASN A 115 -0.95 -8.65 13.08
C ASN A 115 -1.86 -9.52 12.20
N TRP A 116 -2.31 -9.00 11.06
CA TRP A 116 -3.09 -9.77 10.11
C TRP A 116 -2.27 -10.92 9.50
N ALA A 117 -1.01 -10.68 9.15
CA ALA A 117 -0.11 -11.69 8.62
C ALA A 117 0.08 -12.86 9.60
N ILE A 118 0.27 -12.56 10.88
CA ILE A 118 0.36 -13.57 11.94
C ILE A 118 -0.94 -14.36 12.05
N ALA A 119 -2.09 -13.70 12.00
CA ALA A 119 -3.40 -14.34 12.05
C ALA A 119 -3.66 -15.26 10.83
N MET A 120 -3.09 -14.93 9.66
CA MET A 120 -3.12 -15.77 8.46
C MET A 120 -2.14 -16.96 8.50
N GLY A 121 -1.27 -17.03 9.50
CA GLY A 121 -0.25 -18.06 9.62
C GLY A 121 1.02 -17.78 8.80
N ALA A 122 1.26 -16.53 8.41
CA ALA A 122 2.46 -16.17 7.69
C ALA A 122 3.72 -16.31 8.57
N LYS A 123 4.79 -16.80 7.97
CA LYS A 123 6.11 -16.94 8.61
C LYS A 123 7.01 -15.73 8.37
N SER A 124 6.69 -14.93 7.36
CA SER A 124 7.43 -13.72 7.01
C SER A 124 6.51 -12.70 6.34
N ILE A 125 6.96 -11.46 6.37
CA ILE A 125 6.38 -10.35 5.63
C ILE A 125 7.49 -9.65 4.85
N GLU A 126 7.24 -9.37 3.59
CA GLU A 126 8.22 -8.73 2.72
C GLU A 126 7.59 -7.66 1.84
N GLY A 127 8.39 -6.77 1.30
CA GLY A 127 7.95 -5.74 0.36
C GLY A 127 9.13 -5.16 -0.39
N MET A 128 8.86 -4.54 -1.52
CA MET A 128 9.86 -3.82 -2.29
C MET A 128 9.86 -2.35 -1.90
N VAL A 129 11.05 -1.80 -1.68
CA VAL A 129 11.26 -0.38 -1.40
C VAL A 129 12.23 0.16 -2.45
N ASP A 130 11.91 1.33 -2.99
CA ASP A 130 12.83 2.03 -3.88
C ASP A 130 14.11 2.40 -3.13
N THR A 131 15.26 2.22 -3.77
CA THR A 131 16.57 2.52 -3.16
C THR A 131 16.75 3.99 -2.80
N THR A 132 15.95 4.88 -3.39
CA THR A 132 15.95 6.32 -3.08
C THR A 132 14.97 6.71 -1.97
N ASN A 133 14.15 5.76 -1.49
CA ASN A 133 13.20 6.00 -0.40
C ASN A 133 13.82 5.71 0.96
N ASP A 134 14.76 6.58 1.37
CA ASP A 134 15.49 6.43 2.62
C ASP A 134 14.56 6.37 3.84
N ALA A 135 13.50 7.17 3.85
CA ALA A 135 12.54 7.19 4.95
C ALA A 135 11.89 5.82 5.18
N MET A 136 11.49 5.14 4.10
CA MET A 136 10.89 3.80 4.20
C MET A 136 11.92 2.74 4.57
N ILE A 137 13.14 2.85 4.04
CA ILE A 137 14.23 1.93 4.38
C ILE A 137 14.55 2.01 5.87
N GLU A 138 14.67 3.21 6.42
CA GLU A 138 14.94 3.40 7.85
C GLU A 138 13.74 2.96 8.72
N LEU A 139 12.50 3.23 8.30
CA LEU A 139 11.31 2.73 8.98
C LEU A 139 11.30 1.20 9.03
N ASN A 140 11.62 0.53 7.92
CA ASN A 140 11.67 -0.92 7.85
C ASN A 140 12.76 -1.49 8.75
N LYS A 141 13.97 -0.94 8.71
CA LYS A 141 15.07 -1.36 9.61
C LYS A 141 14.71 -1.20 11.09
N ALA A 142 14.06 -0.08 11.45
CA ALA A 142 13.58 0.17 12.81
C ALA A 142 12.48 -0.80 13.27
N ASN A 143 11.84 -1.52 12.34
CA ASN A 143 10.84 -2.56 12.59
C ASN A 143 11.35 -3.96 12.22
N ASP A 144 12.63 -4.20 12.37
CA ASP A 144 13.31 -5.49 12.23
C ASP A 144 13.26 -6.11 10.81
N TYR A 145 13.01 -5.28 9.78
CA TYR A 145 13.17 -5.74 8.41
C TYR A 145 14.65 -5.73 7.99
N ALA A 146 15.05 -6.78 7.32
CA ALA A 146 16.39 -6.89 6.72
C ALA A 146 16.28 -6.88 5.19
N ILE A 147 17.32 -6.36 4.52
CA ILE A 147 17.44 -6.47 3.06
C ILE A 147 17.69 -7.92 2.70
N SER A 148 16.78 -8.53 1.93
CA SER A 148 16.87 -9.93 1.51
C SER A 148 17.30 -10.09 0.06
N HIS A 149 16.89 -9.18 -0.82
CA HIS A 149 17.14 -9.22 -2.26
C HIS A 149 17.44 -7.83 -2.81
N VAL A 150 18.22 -7.80 -3.89
CA VAL A 150 18.47 -6.58 -4.66
C VAL A 150 17.89 -6.78 -6.05
N LYS A 151 17.00 -5.88 -6.49
CA LYS A 151 16.49 -5.85 -7.87
C LYS A 151 17.42 -5.01 -8.73
N MET A 152 17.93 -5.62 -9.79
CA MET A 152 18.77 -4.94 -10.78
C MET A 152 17.99 -4.71 -12.06
N ARG A 153 18.14 -3.53 -12.67
CA ARG A 153 17.47 -3.14 -13.92
C ARG A 153 18.49 -2.60 -14.90
N LYS A 154 18.32 -2.96 -16.17
CA LYS A 154 19.00 -2.36 -17.31
C LYS A 154 17.93 -1.85 -18.27
N ASP A 155 17.93 -0.57 -18.54
CA ASP A 155 17.06 0.01 -19.58
C ASP A 155 17.67 -0.27 -20.94
N LEU A 156 16.87 -0.79 -21.86
CA LEU A 156 17.35 -1.19 -23.19
C LEU A 156 17.16 -0.10 -24.25
N ARG A 157 16.29 0.88 -23.97
CA ARG A 157 16.09 2.07 -24.82
C ARG A 157 15.56 3.23 -24.00
#